data_20eecf0f0c8a3d34b2c40451c17d8df5
#
_entry.id   20eecf0f0c8a3d34b2c40451c17d8df5
#
_cell.length_a   1.000
_cell.length_b   1.000
_cell.length_c   1.000
_cell.angle_alpha   90.00
_cell.angle_beta   90.00
_cell.angle_gamma   90.00
#
_symmetry.space_group_name_H-M   'P 1'
#
loop_
_entity.id
_entity.type
_entity.pdbx_description
1 polymer ?
#
loop_
_entity_poly.entity_id
_entity_poly.type
_entity_poly.pdbx_seq_one_letter_code
_entity_poly.pdbx_strand_id
1 'polypeptide(L)'
;MATRDTILENAFRRAGNQLENPQVENTEILERIEYVACCLSNRAGVRMLITCALAKIHRPEVDIRKPYTEIGSRDSFSGRNDYDEAYVWPFCQKHNLLVNATTAFLTPGFRTINVPLAPPLVISGRPKRMYAETIQLLDDVYQGRISAEELLVETLRQLILLQRQQKDRLQQLLNKLKTSKDSVSLSSEDIVHLIEQHLNSPKSSRLPVLVVAAAYKAVSDRLGETVQSLYAHNAADLQTGSSGDVEITLANENQVVTSYEMKAKEVTIEDIDLAVCKVASAKNRIDNYVFITTKTID
;
A
#
# COMPACT_ATOMS: atom_id res chain seq x y z
N MET A 1 -24.59 13.66 18.95
CA MET A 1 -23.18 13.23 18.78
C MET A 1 -22.83 13.27 17.30
N ALA A 2 -21.63 13.71 16.97
CA ALA A 2 -21.16 13.65 15.57
C ALA A 2 -21.01 12.20 15.14
N THR A 3 -21.37 11.89 13.88
CA THR A 3 -21.15 10.55 13.32
C THR A 3 -19.64 10.31 13.09
N ARG A 4 -19.22 9.04 13.04
CA ARG A 4 -17.82 8.66 12.81
C ARG A 4 -17.28 9.24 11.51
N ASP A 5 -18.09 9.23 10.44
CA ASP A 5 -17.72 9.86 9.15
C ASP A 5 -17.53 11.38 9.30
N THR A 6 -18.44 12.05 10.02
CA THR A 6 -18.33 13.49 10.26
C THR A 6 -17.07 13.85 11.04
N ILE A 7 -16.67 13.02 12.03
CA ILE A 7 -15.43 13.21 12.79
C ILE A 7 -14.22 13.12 11.86
N LEU A 8 -14.13 12.08 11.03
CA LEU A 8 -13.02 11.87 10.09
C LEU A 8 -12.93 13.01 9.06
N GLU A 9 -14.06 13.39 8.44
CA GLU A 9 -14.09 14.43 7.42
C GLU A 9 -13.73 15.82 8.00
N ASN A 10 -14.19 16.12 9.22
CA ASN A 10 -13.82 17.37 9.89
C ASN A 10 -12.34 17.41 10.26
N ALA A 11 -11.79 16.31 10.79
CA ALA A 11 -10.39 16.20 11.12
C ALA A 11 -9.52 16.33 9.86
N PHE A 12 -9.91 15.70 8.76
CA PHE A 12 -9.21 15.79 7.49
C PHE A 12 -9.22 17.21 6.89
N ARG A 13 -10.37 17.87 6.94
CA ARG A 13 -10.50 19.28 6.50
C ARG A 13 -9.63 20.20 7.33
N ARG A 14 -9.63 20.04 8.65
CA ARG A 14 -8.77 20.79 9.56
C ARG A 14 -7.30 20.56 9.27
N ALA A 15 -6.88 19.31 9.13
CA ALA A 15 -5.54 18.92 8.74
C ALA A 15 -5.10 19.54 7.41
N GLY A 16 -5.97 19.53 6.39
CA GLY A 16 -5.72 20.11 5.09
C GLY A 16 -5.60 21.62 5.06
N ASN A 17 -6.32 22.31 5.94
CA ASN A 17 -6.28 23.78 6.05
C ASN A 17 -5.05 24.29 6.82
N GLN A 18 -4.40 23.47 7.61
CA GLN A 18 -3.30 23.87 8.51
C GLN A 18 -2.03 23.03 8.26
N LEU A 19 -1.69 22.80 6.99
CA LEU A 19 -0.56 21.94 6.63
C LEU A 19 0.79 22.47 7.10
N GLU A 20 0.98 23.79 7.12
CA GLU A 20 2.24 24.42 7.53
C GLU A 20 2.41 24.46 9.06
N ASN A 21 1.31 24.33 9.82
CA ASN A 21 1.35 24.45 11.27
C ASN A 21 0.99 23.12 11.93
N PRO A 22 1.90 22.50 12.70
CA PRO A 22 1.59 21.33 13.50
C PRO A 22 0.45 21.61 14.48
N GLN A 23 -0.38 20.59 14.72
CA GLN A 23 -1.51 20.68 15.66
C GLN A 23 -1.12 20.26 17.07
N VAL A 24 0.10 19.79 17.25
CA VAL A 24 0.67 19.32 18.52
C VAL A 24 1.86 20.22 18.88
N GLU A 25 1.81 20.83 20.03
CA GLU A 25 2.88 21.73 20.52
C GLU A 25 4.09 20.95 21.07
N ASN A 26 3.84 19.77 21.64
CA ASN A 26 4.90 18.94 22.20
C ASN A 26 5.73 18.29 21.07
N THR A 27 6.96 18.77 20.92
CA THR A 27 7.88 18.34 19.86
C THR A 27 8.15 16.84 19.88
N GLU A 28 8.31 16.22 21.05
CA GLU A 28 8.56 14.79 21.17
C GLU A 28 7.37 13.95 20.68
N ILE A 29 6.15 14.37 21.03
CA ILE A 29 4.93 13.72 20.56
C ILE A 29 4.77 13.93 19.05
N LEU A 30 5.06 15.12 18.55
CA LEU A 30 5.03 15.43 17.13
C LEU A 30 5.98 14.54 16.32
N GLU A 31 7.22 14.39 16.75
CA GLU A 31 8.22 13.51 16.12
C GLU A 31 7.77 12.05 16.10
N ARG A 32 7.13 11.57 17.16
CA ARG A 32 6.56 10.21 17.21
C ARG A 32 5.43 10.04 16.19
N ILE A 33 4.50 11.01 16.10
CA ILE A 33 3.41 10.97 15.11
C ILE A 33 3.98 10.96 13.70
N GLU A 34 4.93 11.84 13.40
CA GLU A 34 5.60 11.91 12.10
C GLU A 34 6.27 10.57 11.76
N TYR A 35 7.03 10.01 12.70
CA TYR A 35 7.71 8.73 12.50
C TYR A 35 6.72 7.61 12.16
N VAL A 36 5.61 7.47 12.91
CA VAL A 36 4.60 6.44 12.65
C VAL A 36 3.88 6.69 11.33
N ALA A 37 3.48 7.93 11.05
CA ALA A 37 2.78 8.31 9.83
C ALA A 37 3.64 8.18 8.57
N CYS A 38 4.96 8.41 8.66
CA CYS A 38 5.90 8.33 7.54
C CYS A 38 6.62 6.99 7.42
N CYS A 39 6.36 6.00 8.28
CA CYS A 39 6.97 4.68 8.24
C CYS A 39 6.47 3.88 7.03
N LEU A 40 7.15 4.00 5.88
CA LEU A 40 6.75 3.34 4.63
C LEU A 40 6.88 1.81 4.66
N SER A 41 7.76 1.27 5.49
CA SER A 41 7.99 -0.18 5.61
C SER A 41 6.89 -0.93 6.37
N ASN A 42 6.11 -0.21 7.20
CA ASN A 42 4.98 -0.78 7.94
C ASN A 42 3.95 0.31 8.26
N ARG A 43 2.82 0.24 7.60
CA ARG A 43 1.73 1.23 7.69
C ARG A 43 0.64 0.85 8.69
N ALA A 44 0.82 -0.23 9.45
CA ALA A 44 -0.19 -0.70 10.40
C ALA A 44 -0.36 0.27 11.59
N GLY A 45 0.75 0.87 12.06
CA GLY A 45 0.71 1.81 13.18
C GLY A 45 -0.15 3.04 12.90
N VAL A 46 0.04 3.68 11.75
CA VAL A 46 -0.74 4.87 11.39
C VAL A 46 -2.24 4.57 11.28
N ARG A 47 -2.61 3.41 10.71
CA ARG A 47 -4.00 2.98 10.64
C ARG A 47 -4.57 2.68 12.03
N MET A 48 -3.77 2.09 12.94
CA MET A 48 -4.13 1.89 14.33
C MET A 48 -4.39 3.21 15.06
N LEU A 49 -3.53 4.23 14.89
CA LEU A 49 -3.71 5.54 15.49
C LEU A 49 -5.02 6.20 15.06
N ILE A 50 -5.32 6.23 13.75
CA ILE A 50 -6.57 6.81 13.23
C ILE A 50 -7.78 6.09 13.84
N THR A 51 -7.75 4.76 13.87
CA THR A 51 -8.85 3.95 14.40
C THR A 51 -9.10 4.20 15.88
N CYS A 52 -8.05 4.18 16.69
CA CYS A 52 -8.17 4.36 18.14
C CYS A 52 -8.55 5.80 18.52
N ALA A 53 -8.00 6.80 17.81
CA ALA A 53 -8.36 8.19 18.01
C ALA A 53 -9.84 8.45 17.64
N LEU A 54 -10.30 7.92 16.49
CA LEU A 54 -11.71 8.01 16.10
C LEU A 54 -12.64 7.40 17.15
N ALA A 55 -12.28 6.23 17.69
CA ALA A 55 -13.06 5.57 18.72
C ALA A 55 -13.16 6.41 19.99
N LYS A 56 -12.04 6.99 20.45
CA LYS A 56 -11.97 7.84 21.64
C LYS A 56 -12.76 9.13 21.50
N ILE A 57 -12.73 9.76 20.31
CA ILE A 57 -13.52 10.98 20.02
C ILE A 57 -15.02 10.65 19.97
N HIS A 58 -15.38 9.54 19.31
CA HIS A 58 -16.77 9.12 19.17
C HIS A 58 -17.38 8.64 20.50
N ARG A 59 -16.58 7.96 21.32
CA ARG A 59 -16.98 7.42 22.63
C ARG A 59 -15.93 7.80 23.68
N PRO A 60 -16.10 8.95 24.35
CA PRO A 60 -15.13 9.46 25.34
C PRO A 60 -14.84 8.52 26.51
N GLU A 61 -15.78 7.62 26.81
CA GLU A 61 -15.66 6.65 27.91
C GLU A 61 -14.67 5.50 27.62
N VAL A 62 -14.33 5.23 26.35
CA VAL A 62 -13.42 4.11 26.02
C VAL A 62 -11.96 4.45 26.38
N ASP A 63 -11.21 3.45 26.78
CA ASP A 63 -9.76 3.53 26.87
C ASP A 63 -9.16 3.32 25.47
N ILE A 64 -8.54 4.35 24.93
CA ILE A 64 -7.94 4.34 23.59
C ILE A 64 -6.93 3.19 23.37
N ARG A 65 -6.34 2.66 24.46
CA ARG A 65 -5.37 1.57 24.46
C ARG A 65 -6.02 0.18 24.41
N LYS A 66 -7.37 0.09 24.45
CA LYS A 66 -8.11 -1.18 24.55
C LYS A 66 -8.99 -1.43 23.31
N PRO A 67 -8.41 -1.46 22.08
CA PRO A 67 -9.19 -1.63 20.85
C PRO A 67 -9.58 -3.08 20.55
N TYR A 68 -9.60 -3.95 21.57
CA TYR A 68 -9.90 -5.38 21.45
C TYR A 68 -10.96 -5.81 22.45
N THR A 69 -12.01 -6.47 21.96
CA THR A 69 -13.11 -6.98 22.80
C THR A 69 -12.65 -8.10 23.73
N GLU A 70 -11.59 -8.82 23.37
CA GLU A 70 -10.97 -9.89 24.15
C GLU A 70 -10.40 -9.43 25.49
N ILE A 71 -10.14 -8.12 25.66
CA ILE A 71 -9.75 -7.53 26.94
C ILE A 71 -10.89 -7.65 27.98
N GLY A 72 -12.15 -7.62 27.52
CA GLY A 72 -13.33 -7.90 28.35
C GLY A 72 -13.68 -6.81 29.38
N SER A 73 -13.08 -5.62 29.32
CA SER A 73 -13.41 -4.48 30.21
C SER A 73 -14.50 -3.60 29.59
N ARG A 74 -15.24 -2.84 30.45
CA ARG A 74 -16.32 -1.96 29.97
C ARG A 74 -15.84 -0.82 29.06
N ASP A 75 -14.60 -0.41 29.19
CA ASP A 75 -13.93 0.64 28.44
C ASP A 75 -13.16 0.12 27.22
N SER A 76 -13.24 -1.19 26.93
CA SER A 76 -12.75 -1.79 25.69
C SER A 76 -13.76 -1.58 24.55
N PHE A 77 -13.26 -1.68 23.29
CA PHE A 77 -14.07 -1.50 22.10
C PHE A 77 -13.61 -2.41 20.96
N SER A 78 -14.49 -2.66 20.01
CA SER A 78 -14.15 -3.38 18.79
C SER A 78 -13.51 -2.44 17.78
N GLY A 79 -12.19 -2.26 17.86
CA GLY A 79 -11.47 -1.37 16.96
C GLY A 79 -11.58 -1.80 15.51
N ARG A 80 -11.48 -3.11 15.25
CA ARG A 80 -11.52 -3.64 13.89
C ARG A 80 -12.87 -3.44 13.21
N ASN A 81 -13.93 -4.03 13.76
CA ASN A 81 -15.23 -4.12 13.08
C ASN A 81 -16.00 -2.79 13.16
N ASP A 82 -16.01 -2.15 14.36
CA ASP A 82 -16.86 -1.00 14.59
C ASP A 82 -16.25 0.31 14.10
N TYR A 83 -14.95 0.35 13.83
CA TYR A 83 -14.24 1.57 13.42
C TYR A 83 -13.38 1.38 12.18
N ASP A 84 -12.42 0.43 12.17
CA ASP A 84 -11.43 0.31 11.11
C ASP A 84 -12.06 -0.10 9.78
N GLU A 85 -12.72 -1.26 9.73
CA GLU A 85 -13.30 -1.80 8.50
C GLU A 85 -14.52 -1.00 8.02
N ALA A 86 -15.34 -0.52 8.97
CA ALA A 86 -16.57 0.18 8.64
C ALA A 86 -16.38 1.64 8.24
N TYR A 87 -15.34 2.33 8.77
CA TYR A 87 -15.17 3.78 8.59
C TYR A 87 -13.77 4.19 8.14
N VAL A 88 -12.71 3.77 8.86
CA VAL A 88 -11.34 4.25 8.60
C VAL A 88 -10.85 3.78 7.23
N TRP A 89 -11.07 2.52 6.88
CA TRP A 89 -10.64 2.00 5.59
C TRP A 89 -11.34 2.67 4.40
N PRO A 90 -12.69 2.76 4.34
CA PRO A 90 -13.37 3.47 3.26
C PRO A 90 -12.96 4.93 3.16
N PHE A 91 -12.78 5.61 4.31
CA PHE A 91 -12.30 6.98 4.37
C PHE A 91 -10.88 7.12 3.77
N CYS A 92 -9.95 6.27 4.17
CA CYS A 92 -8.59 6.30 3.64
C CYS A 92 -8.54 6.01 2.14
N GLN A 93 -9.37 5.10 1.64
CA GLN A 93 -9.51 4.84 0.21
C GLN A 93 -10.06 6.06 -0.54
N LYS A 94 -11.13 6.67 -0.05
CA LYS A 94 -11.75 7.86 -0.63
C LYS A 94 -10.76 9.00 -0.82
N HIS A 95 -9.89 9.21 0.16
CA HIS A 95 -8.90 10.29 0.17
C HIS A 95 -7.51 9.86 -0.33
N ASN A 96 -7.37 8.62 -0.84
CA ASN A 96 -6.10 8.05 -1.30
C ASN A 96 -4.97 8.15 -0.27
N LEU A 97 -5.28 8.00 1.01
CA LEU A 97 -4.30 8.08 2.08
C LEU A 97 -3.44 6.82 2.12
N LEU A 98 -2.15 7.02 2.36
CA LEU A 98 -1.17 5.94 2.41
C LEU A 98 -1.25 5.21 3.76
N VAL A 99 -2.09 4.18 3.83
CA VAL A 99 -2.25 3.31 5.00
C VAL A 99 -2.06 1.84 4.61
N ASN A 100 -2.04 0.95 5.60
CA ASN A 100 -1.94 -0.48 5.35
C ASN A 100 -3.20 -1.00 4.62
N ALA A 101 -3.02 -1.75 3.52
CA ALA A 101 -4.15 -2.33 2.78
C ALA A 101 -4.87 -3.40 3.59
N THR A 102 -4.11 -4.26 4.29
CA THR A 102 -4.66 -5.19 5.28
C THR A 102 -4.95 -4.42 6.58
N THR A 103 -6.08 -4.69 7.23
CA THR A 103 -6.39 -4.06 8.53
C THR A 103 -5.23 -4.22 9.52
N ALA A 104 -4.95 -3.18 10.31
CA ALA A 104 -3.89 -3.19 11.30
C ALA A 104 -4.06 -4.35 12.31
N PHE A 105 -5.30 -4.68 12.66
CA PHE A 105 -5.67 -5.73 13.61
C PHE A 105 -5.38 -7.15 13.15
N LEU A 106 -5.15 -7.36 11.84
CA LEU A 106 -4.78 -8.67 11.27
C LEU A 106 -3.28 -8.81 11.03
N THR A 107 -2.51 -7.75 11.23
CA THR A 107 -1.04 -7.84 11.10
C THR A 107 -0.46 -8.67 12.24
N PRO A 108 0.64 -9.39 12.01
CA PRO A 108 1.22 -10.26 13.05
C PRO A 108 1.52 -9.54 14.36
N GLY A 109 1.87 -8.25 14.31
CA GLY A 109 2.20 -7.48 15.51
C GLY A 109 1.01 -7.12 16.38
N PHE A 110 -0.13 -6.76 15.76
CA PHE A 110 -1.33 -6.34 16.49
C PHE A 110 -2.38 -7.44 16.62
N ARG A 111 -2.10 -8.63 16.12
CA ARG A 111 -3.06 -9.72 16.12
C ARG A 111 -3.18 -10.37 17.49
N THR A 112 -4.40 -10.69 17.87
CA THR A 112 -4.71 -11.47 19.09
C THR A 112 -4.16 -10.88 20.39
N ILE A 113 -4.29 -9.55 20.57
CA ILE A 113 -3.88 -8.88 21.80
C ILE A 113 -5.05 -8.86 22.78
N ASN A 114 -4.82 -9.32 24.01
CA ASN A 114 -5.80 -9.36 25.09
C ASN A 114 -5.43 -8.47 26.29
N VAL A 115 -4.49 -7.58 26.08
CA VAL A 115 -4.01 -6.60 27.06
C VAL A 115 -4.02 -5.19 26.48
N PRO A 116 -4.07 -4.13 27.31
CA PRO A 116 -3.99 -2.77 26.82
C PRO A 116 -2.69 -2.51 26.04
N LEU A 117 -2.81 -1.74 24.96
CA LEU A 117 -1.65 -1.25 24.17
C LEU A 117 -0.97 -0.10 24.93
N ALA A 118 -0.20 -0.45 25.95
CA ALA A 118 0.50 0.51 26.80
C ALA A 118 1.93 0.03 27.13
N PRO A 119 2.90 0.94 27.36
CA PRO A 119 4.21 0.54 27.88
C PRO A 119 4.07 -0.23 29.21
N PRO A 120 4.87 -1.28 29.47
CA PRO A 120 6.04 -1.73 28.72
C PRO A 120 5.75 -2.84 27.66
N LEU A 121 4.57 -2.90 27.08
CA LEU A 121 4.20 -3.92 26.10
C LEU A 121 5.16 -3.90 24.90
N VAL A 122 5.81 -5.04 24.63
CA VAL A 122 6.68 -5.22 23.46
C VAL A 122 5.96 -6.05 22.40
N ILE A 123 5.78 -5.46 21.23
CA ILE A 123 5.15 -6.13 20.08
C ILE A 123 6.23 -6.73 19.17
N SER A 124 6.05 -8.00 18.82
CA SER A 124 6.90 -8.68 17.84
C SER A 124 6.54 -8.22 16.42
N GLY A 125 7.39 -7.38 15.82
CA GLY A 125 7.19 -6.87 14.46
C GLY A 125 8.34 -5.97 14.01
N ARG A 126 8.36 -5.64 12.72
CA ARG A 126 9.38 -4.75 12.14
C ARG A 126 8.72 -3.58 11.43
N PRO A 127 9.29 -2.37 11.57
CA PRO A 127 10.35 -2.00 12.52
C PRO A 127 9.81 -1.95 13.96
N LYS A 128 10.61 -2.38 14.94
CA LYS A 128 10.22 -2.41 16.37
C LYS A 128 9.80 -1.03 16.87
N ARG A 129 10.53 0.01 16.46
CA ARG A 129 10.25 1.40 16.83
C ARG A 129 8.83 1.83 16.43
N MET A 130 8.34 1.46 15.26
CA MET A 130 6.98 1.84 14.83
C MET A 130 5.91 1.34 15.81
N TYR A 131 6.03 0.11 16.31
CA TYR A 131 5.09 -0.42 17.29
C TYR A 131 5.24 0.27 18.65
N ALA A 132 6.48 0.49 19.12
CA ALA A 132 6.73 1.18 20.39
C ALA A 132 6.17 2.61 20.38
N GLU A 133 6.43 3.38 19.32
CA GLU A 133 5.91 4.74 19.19
C GLU A 133 4.38 4.76 19.04
N THR A 134 3.78 3.79 18.35
CA THR A 134 2.31 3.67 18.28
C THR A 134 1.70 3.44 19.67
N ILE A 135 2.26 2.52 20.46
CA ILE A 135 1.82 2.24 21.83
C ILE A 135 1.99 3.47 22.71
N GLN A 136 3.14 4.13 22.62
CA GLN A 136 3.43 5.33 23.41
C GLN A 136 2.44 6.46 23.10
N LEU A 137 2.10 6.69 21.83
CA LEU A 137 1.12 7.70 21.43
C LEU A 137 -0.29 7.41 21.98
N LEU A 138 -0.70 6.14 22.01
CA LEU A 138 -1.97 5.76 22.64
C LEU A 138 -1.95 6.03 24.15
N ASP A 139 -0.81 5.76 24.82
CA ASP A 139 -0.63 6.06 26.22
C ASP A 139 -0.54 7.58 26.47
N ASP A 140 0.06 8.36 25.58
CA ASP A 140 0.11 9.82 25.67
C ASP A 140 -1.31 10.43 25.67
N VAL A 141 -2.23 9.90 24.87
CA VAL A 141 -3.65 10.29 24.90
C VAL A 141 -4.32 9.87 26.21
N TYR A 142 -4.06 8.65 26.67
CA TYR A 142 -4.64 8.16 27.92
C TYR A 142 -4.20 8.99 29.13
N GLN A 143 -2.94 9.40 29.17
CA GLN A 143 -2.38 10.26 30.22
C GLN A 143 -2.77 11.73 30.07
N GLY A 144 -3.51 12.11 29.02
CA GLY A 144 -3.90 13.51 28.76
C GLY A 144 -2.76 14.42 28.30
N ARG A 145 -1.61 13.85 27.83
CA ARG A 145 -0.51 14.65 27.27
C ARG A 145 -0.85 15.25 25.90
N ILE A 146 -1.78 14.63 25.21
CA ILE A 146 -2.34 15.05 23.93
C ILE A 146 -3.80 14.56 23.88
N SER A 147 -4.67 15.30 23.24
CA SER A 147 -6.05 14.86 23.02
C SER A 147 -6.14 13.88 21.85
N ALA A 148 -7.19 13.04 21.84
CA ALA A 148 -7.46 12.16 20.71
C ALA A 148 -7.72 12.92 19.41
N GLU A 149 -8.28 14.14 19.51
CA GLU A 149 -8.54 15.01 18.36
C GLU A 149 -7.25 15.57 17.77
N GLU A 150 -6.32 16.05 18.59
CA GLU A 150 -4.99 16.48 18.13
C GLU A 150 -4.21 15.32 17.50
N LEU A 151 -4.23 14.13 18.12
CA LEU A 151 -3.60 12.94 17.55
C LEU A 151 -4.18 12.61 16.16
N LEU A 152 -5.52 12.64 16.02
CA LEU A 152 -6.18 12.32 14.73
C LEU A 152 -5.82 13.37 13.67
N VAL A 153 -5.98 14.66 14.00
CA VAL A 153 -5.73 15.75 13.02
C VAL A 153 -4.26 15.77 12.60
N GLU A 154 -3.33 15.64 13.54
CA GLU A 154 -1.90 15.62 13.22
C GLU A 154 -1.50 14.39 12.41
N THR A 155 -2.03 13.21 12.74
CA THR A 155 -1.80 11.99 11.96
C THR A 155 -2.28 12.15 10.52
N LEU A 156 -3.47 12.72 10.30
CA LEU A 156 -4.00 13.00 8.97
C LEU A 156 -3.18 14.08 8.25
N ARG A 157 -2.71 15.12 8.95
CA ARG A 157 -1.84 16.15 8.39
C ARG A 157 -0.55 15.54 7.83
N GLN A 158 0.11 14.68 8.58
CA GLN A 158 1.32 13.98 8.15
C GLN A 158 1.08 13.08 6.93
N LEU A 159 -0.08 12.41 6.86
CA LEU A 159 -0.46 11.62 5.69
C LEU A 159 -0.69 12.48 4.44
N ILE A 160 -1.32 13.65 4.59
CA ILE A 160 -1.53 14.59 3.48
C ILE A 160 -0.17 15.14 2.98
N LEU A 161 0.72 15.52 3.90
CA LEU A 161 2.07 15.97 3.56
C LEU A 161 2.86 14.89 2.81
N LEU A 162 2.83 13.67 3.30
CA LEU A 162 3.48 12.53 2.64
C LEU A 162 2.91 12.28 1.23
N GLN A 163 1.61 12.35 1.05
CA GLN A 163 0.94 12.21 -0.25
C GLN A 163 1.37 13.32 -1.21
N ARG A 164 1.42 14.58 -0.76
CA ARG A 164 1.90 15.71 -1.56
C ARG A 164 3.36 15.52 -1.96
N GLN A 165 4.22 15.18 -1.00
CA GLN A 165 5.63 14.94 -1.27
C GLN A 165 5.85 13.85 -2.32
N GLN A 166 5.09 12.77 -2.27
CA GLN A 166 5.18 11.70 -3.27
C GLN A 166 4.71 12.18 -4.65
N LYS A 167 3.61 12.94 -4.69
CA LYS A 167 3.11 13.53 -5.95
C LYS A 167 4.11 14.49 -6.56
N ASP A 168 4.71 15.38 -5.77
CA ASP A 168 5.69 16.34 -6.21
C ASP A 168 6.97 15.66 -6.72
N ARG A 169 7.44 14.63 -6.00
CA ARG A 169 8.56 13.79 -6.43
C ARG A 169 8.29 13.13 -7.79
N LEU A 170 7.09 12.55 -7.95
CA LEU A 170 6.68 11.96 -9.22
C LEU A 170 6.64 13.00 -10.34
N GLN A 171 6.06 14.18 -10.08
CA GLN A 171 5.98 15.26 -11.05
C GLN A 171 7.37 15.77 -11.45
N GLN A 172 8.29 15.91 -10.50
CA GLN A 172 9.69 16.28 -10.79
C GLN A 172 10.39 15.24 -11.66
N LEU A 173 10.17 13.94 -11.37
CA LEU A 173 10.71 12.85 -12.20
C LEU A 173 10.14 12.89 -13.62
N LEU A 174 8.83 13.07 -13.75
CA LEU A 174 8.17 13.21 -15.06
C LEU A 174 8.68 14.43 -15.83
N ASN A 175 8.89 15.56 -15.16
CA ASN A 175 9.44 16.76 -15.80
C ASN A 175 10.89 16.51 -16.26
N LYS A 176 11.73 15.89 -15.43
CA LYS A 176 13.09 15.51 -15.83
C LYS A 176 13.11 14.58 -17.04
N LEU A 177 12.19 13.61 -17.10
CA LEU A 177 12.05 12.71 -18.25
C LEU A 177 11.59 13.45 -19.51
N LYS A 178 10.70 14.45 -19.37
CA LYS A 178 10.24 15.28 -20.51
C LYS A 178 11.32 16.21 -21.01
N THR A 179 12.09 16.86 -20.13
CA THR A 179 13.19 17.77 -20.51
C THR A 179 14.39 17.01 -21.04
N SER A 180 14.59 15.74 -20.66
CA SER A 180 15.64 14.90 -21.26
C SER A 180 15.34 14.49 -22.71
N LYS A 181 14.14 14.75 -23.23
CA LYS A 181 13.85 14.55 -24.67
C LYS A 181 14.67 15.44 -25.60
N ASP A 182 15.19 16.57 -25.11
CA ASP A 182 16.06 17.45 -25.88
C ASP A 182 17.56 17.17 -25.67
N SER A 183 17.92 16.25 -24.78
CA SER A 183 19.31 15.85 -24.55
C SER A 183 19.50 14.39 -24.94
N VAL A 184 20.22 14.18 -26.04
CA VAL A 184 20.78 12.92 -26.54
C VAL A 184 19.82 11.74 -26.32
N SER A 185 19.12 11.32 -27.36
CA SER A 185 18.35 10.06 -27.34
C SER A 185 19.28 8.95 -26.85
N LEU A 186 18.91 8.28 -25.74
CA LEU A 186 19.64 7.10 -25.29
C LEU A 186 19.75 6.12 -26.46
N SER A 187 20.93 5.61 -26.69
CA SER A 187 21.12 4.54 -27.66
C SER A 187 20.37 3.28 -27.20
N SER A 188 20.12 2.36 -28.12
CA SER A 188 19.51 1.08 -27.75
C SER A 188 20.36 0.34 -26.71
N GLU A 189 21.68 0.47 -26.79
CA GLU A 189 22.65 -0.09 -25.85
C GLU A 189 22.52 0.52 -24.46
N ASP A 190 22.36 1.86 -24.37
CA ASP A 190 22.14 2.54 -23.08
C ASP A 190 20.84 2.07 -22.42
N ILE A 191 19.79 1.90 -23.20
CA ILE A 191 18.49 1.40 -22.69
C ILE A 191 18.65 -0.02 -22.17
N VAL A 192 19.28 -0.92 -22.91
CA VAL A 192 19.55 -2.31 -22.50
C VAL A 192 20.37 -2.31 -21.21
N HIS A 193 21.44 -1.52 -21.15
CA HIS A 193 22.29 -1.44 -19.96
C HIS A 193 21.54 -0.95 -18.72
N LEU A 194 20.66 0.05 -18.85
CA LEU A 194 19.82 0.53 -17.75
C LEU A 194 18.83 -0.55 -17.28
N ILE A 195 18.24 -1.30 -18.19
CA ILE A 195 17.37 -2.44 -17.89
C ILE A 195 18.14 -3.51 -17.10
N GLU A 196 19.33 -3.90 -17.58
CA GLU A 196 20.19 -4.88 -16.90
C GLU A 196 20.60 -4.43 -15.50
N GLN A 197 21.02 -3.18 -15.33
CA GLN A 197 21.35 -2.61 -14.01
C GLN A 197 20.16 -2.70 -13.04
N HIS A 198 18.96 -2.39 -13.53
CA HIS A 198 17.77 -2.43 -12.69
C HIS A 198 17.37 -3.88 -12.35
N LEU A 199 17.45 -4.81 -13.29
CA LEU A 199 17.14 -6.23 -13.07
C LEU A 199 18.05 -6.87 -12.01
N ASN A 200 19.29 -6.38 -11.89
CA ASN A 200 20.23 -6.80 -10.85
C ASN A 200 20.00 -6.12 -9.49
N SER A 201 19.06 -5.16 -9.41
CA SER A 201 18.76 -4.45 -8.18
C SER A 201 17.69 -5.17 -7.35
N PRO A 202 17.71 -5.05 -6.00
CA PRO A 202 16.64 -5.58 -5.15
C PRO A 202 15.27 -4.99 -5.52
N LYS A 203 14.21 -5.81 -5.48
CA LYS A 203 12.82 -5.40 -5.78
C LYS A 203 12.55 -5.01 -7.24
N SER A 204 13.28 -5.59 -8.18
CA SER A 204 13.16 -5.34 -9.63
C SER A 204 12.07 -6.17 -10.34
N SER A 205 11.32 -7.02 -9.63
CA SER A 205 10.36 -7.97 -10.20
C SER A 205 9.27 -7.37 -11.11
N ARG A 206 8.94 -6.10 -10.93
CA ARG A 206 7.92 -5.42 -11.76
C ARG A 206 8.48 -4.90 -13.08
N LEU A 207 9.78 -4.65 -13.20
CA LEU A 207 10.37 -4.06 -14.40
C LEU A 207 10.19 -4.94 -15.65
N PRO A 208 10.43 -6.27 -15.62
CA PRO A 208 10.22 -7.12 -16.79
C PRO A 208 8.83 -7.00 -17.39
N VAL A 209 7.80 -6.99 -16.52
CA VAL A 209 6.39 -6.81 -16.91
C VAL A 209 6.19 -5.49 -17.64
N LEU A 210 6.73 -4.39 -17.11
CA LEU A 210 6.61 -3.06 -17.70
C LEU A 210 7.37 -2.95 -19.02
N VAL A 211 8.56 -3.54 -19.14
CA VAL A 211 9.37 -3.55 -20.36
C VAL A 211 8.64 -4.27 -21.49
N VAL A 212 8.12 -5.47 -21.23
CA VAL A 212 7.39 -6.25 -22.23
C VAL A 212 6.11 -5.52 -22.65
N ALA A 213 5.32 -5.01 -21.70
CA ALA A 213 4.11 -4.27 -22.00
C ALA A 213 4.40 -2.98 -22.80
N ALA A 214 5.48 -2.26 -22.48
CA ALA A 214 5.88 -1.06 -23.20
C ALA A 214 6.35 -1.36 -24.63
N ALA A 215 7.12 -2.46 -24.81
CA ALA A 215 7.56 -2.91 -26.13
C ALA A 215 6.38 -3.26 -27.04
N TYR A 216 5.43 -4.03 -26.53
CA TYR A 216 4.20 -4.34 -27.29
C TYR A 216 3.40 -3.08 -27.60
N LYS A 217 3.20 -2.20 -26.62
CA LYS A 217 2.47 -0.94 -26.84
C LYS A 217 3.11 -0.05 -27.91
N ALA A 218 4.44 -0.06 -28.01
CA ALA A 218 5.16 0.71 -29.01
C ALA A 218 4.96 0.22 -30.45
N VAL A 219 4.60 -1.06 -30.61
CA VAL A 219 4.44 -1.69 -31.93
C VAL A 219 3.01 -2.24 -32.18
N SER A 220 2.08 -2.00 -31.26
CA SER A 220 0.71 -2.52 -31.28
C SER A 220 0.01 -2.30 -32.61
N ASP A 221 0.09 -1.08 -33.18
CA ASP A 221 -0.54 -0.75 -34.46
C ASP A 221 0.02 -1.53 -35.65
N ARG A 222 1.29 -1.97 -35.55
CA ARG A 222 1.93 -2.75 -36.60
C ARG A 222 1.64 -4.24 -36.50
N LEU A 223 1.46 -4.73 -35.28
CA LEU A 223 1.20 -6.15 -35.01
C LEU A 223 -0.30 -6.48 -35.06
N GLY A 224 -1.16 -5.49 -34.97
CA GLY A 224 -2.60 -5.70 -34.76
C GLY A 224 -2.93 -6.34 -33.41
N GLU A 225 -2.10 -6.10 -32.42
CA GLU A 225 -2.18 -6.67 -31.08
C GLU A 225 -2.33 -5.58 -30.03
N THR A 226 -3.02 -5.87 -28.93
CA THR A 226 -3.26 -4.92 -27.84
C THR A 226 -2.88 -5.54 -26.50
N VAL A 227 -2.12 -4.80 -25.70
CA VAL A 227 -1.79 -5.18 -24.32
C VAL A 227 -2.99 -4.86 -23.43
N GLN A 228 -3.45 -5.84 -22.67
CA GLN A 228 -4.48 -5.64 -21.65
C GLN A 228 -3.98 -4.81 -20.48
N SER A 229 -4.89 -4.25 -19.70
CA SER A 229 -4.56 -3.45 -18.52
C SER A 229 -3.78 -4.30 -17.51
N LEU A 230 -2.59 -3.82 -17.11
CA LEU A 230 -1.77 -4.49 -16.12
C LEU A 230 -2.40 -4.39 -14.73
N TYR A 231 -2.52 -5.52 -14.04
CA TYR A 231 -2.99 -5.59 -12.67
C TYR A 231 -1.91 -5.16 -11.67
N ALA A 232 -2.31 -4.94 -10.41
CA ALA A 232 -1.37 -4.66 -9.33
C ALA A 232 -0.45 -5.88 -9.12
N HIS A 233 0.84 -5.63 -8.94
CA HIS A 233 1.87 -6.67 -8.83
C HIS A 233 1.62 -7.73 -7.73
N ASN A 234 0.86 -7.39 -6.71
CA ASN A 234 0.50 -8.26 -5.58
C ASN A 234 -0.95 -8.78 -5.64
N ALA A 235 -1.66 -8.54 -6.74
CA ALA A 235 -2.98 -9.12 -6.93
C ALA A 235 -2.84 -10.62 -7.24
N ALA A 236 -3.59 -11.46 -6.52
CA ALA A 236 -3.58 -12.90 -6.79
C ALA A 236 -4.37 -13.20 -8.08
N ASP A 237 -3.85 -14.09 -8.91
CA ASP A 237 -4.45 -14.50 -10.19
C ASP A 237 -5.91 -14.94 -10.05
N LEU A 238 -6.24 -15.63 -8.96
CA LEU A 238 -7.62 -16.02 -8.62
C LEU A 238 -8.58 -14.84 -8.41
N GLN A 239 -8.07 -13.67 -8.03
CA GLN A 239 -8.86 -12.46 -7.80
C GLN A 239 -9.02 -11.63 -9.07
N THR A 240 -8.03 -11.67 -9.95
CA THR A 240 -8.00 -10.89 -11.19
C THR A 240 -8.56 -11.65 -12.38
N GLY A 241 -8.57 -12.97 -12.32
CA GLY A 241 -8.91 -13.84 -13.45
C GLY A 241 -7.87 -13.79 -14.58
N SER A 242 -6.69 -13.20 -14.32
CA SER A 242 -5.59 -13.11 -15.26
C SER A 242 -4.86 -14.46 -15.39
N SER A 243 -4.43 -14.79 -16.61
CA SER A 243 -3.66 -15.99 -16.89
C SER A 243 -2.17 -15.79 -16.72
N GLY A 244 -1.68 -14.54 -16.71
CA GLY A 244 -0.26 -14.21 -16.53
C GLY A 244 -0.05 -12.72 -16.22
N ASP A 245 1.22 -12.30 -16.19
CA ASP A 245 1.64 -10.93 -15.86
C ASP A 245 1.33 -9.91 -16.96
N VAL A 246 1.39 -10.34 -18.23
CA VAL A 246 1.03 -9.53 -19.41
C VAL A 246 0.17 -10.37 -20.35
N GLU A 247 -0.99 -9.87 -20.69
CA GLU A 247 -1.93 -10.52 -21.59
C GLU A 247 -2.09 -9.70 -22.87
N ILE A 248 -2.03 -10.41 -24.01
CA ILE A 248 -2.13 -9.84 -25.36
C ILE A 248 -3.40 -10.35 -26.01
N THR A 249 -4.17 -9.43 -26.58
CA THR A 249 -5.35 -9.72 -27.42
C THR A 249 -5.10 -9.23 -28.83
N LEU A 250 -5.82 -9.77 -29.82
CA LEU A 250 -5.87 -9.15 -31.13
C LEU A 250 -6.64 -7.82 -31.09
N ALA A 251 -6.28 -6.90 -31.97
CA ALA A 251 -7.00 -5.64 -32.10
C ALA A 251 -8.48 -5.93 -32.42
N ASN A 252 -9.38 -5.30 -31.66
CA ASN A 252 -10.83 -5.48 -31.73
C ASN A 252 -11.37 -6.83 -31.18
N GLU A 253 -10.56 -7.62 -30.51
CA GLU A 253 -10.97 -8.85 -29.83
C GLU A 253 -10.67 -8.75 -28.34
N ASN A 254 -11.53 -9.36 -27.51
CA ASN A 254 -11.31 -9.44 -26.06
C ASN A 254 -10.70 -10.77 -25.64
N GLN A 255 -10.43 -11.64 -26.61
CA GLN A 255 -9.82 -12.95 -26.32
C GLN A 255 -8.32 -12.80 -26.18
N VAL A 256 -7.78 -13.27 -25.06
CA VAL A 256 -6.33 -13.35 -24.83
C VAL A 256 -5.74 -14.44 -25.73
N VAL A 257 -4.82 -14.06 -26.60
CA VAL A 257 -4.13 -14.99 -27.51
C VAL A 257 -2.75 -15.39 -26.97
N THR A 258 -2.07 -14.48 -26.27
CA THR A 258 -0.77 -14.75 -25.67
C THR A 258 -0.73 -14.23 -24.24
N SER A 259 -0.21 -15.05 -23.34
CA SER A 259 0.01 -14.72 -21.94
C SER A 259 1.50 -14.86 -21.59
N TYR A 260 2.06 -13.83 -20.98
CA TYR A 260 3.45 -13.81 -20.53
C TYR A 260 3.50 -13.90 -19.00
N GLU A 261 4.36 -14.77 -18.51
CA GLU A 261 4.69 -14.92 -17.08
C GLU A 261 6.16 -14.57 -16.86
N MET A 262 6.45 -13.58 -16.01
CA MET A 262 7.81 -13.14 -15.71
C MET A 262 8.32 -13.80 -14.44
N LYS A 263 9.42 -14.56 -14.54
CA LYS A 263 10.06 -15.23 -13.41
C LYS A 263 11.40 -14.60 -13.10
N ALA A 264 11.54 -14.03 -11.89
CA ALA A 264 12.84 -13.56 -11.37
C ALA A 264 13.74 -14.70 -10.86
N LYS A 265 13.20 -15.91 -10.81
CA LYS A 265 13.86 -17.18 -10.44
C LYS A 265 13.90 -18.13 -11.62
N GLU A 266 14.60 -19.25 -11.44
CA GLU A 266 14.58 -20.38 -12.36
C GLU A 266 13.15 -20.89 -12.60
N VAL A 267 12.83 -21.27 -13.82
CA VAL A 267 11.55 -21.88 -14.20
C VAL A 267 11.67 -23.38 -13.98
N THR A 268 10.81 -23.93 -13.14
CA THR A 268 10.79 -25.34 -12.77
C THR A 268 9.63 -26.08 -13.42
N ILE A 269 9.66 -27.41 -13.37
CA ILE A 269 8.56 -28.26 -13.85
C ILE A 269 7.24 -27.90 -13.16
N GLU A 270 7.27 -27.58 -11.85
CA GLU A 270 6.08 -27.18 -11.11
C GLU A 270 5.49 -25.84 -11.64
N ASP A 271 6.35 -24.90 -12.08
CA ASP A 271 5.89 -23.65 -12.70
C ASP A 271 5.19 -23.96 -14.04
N ILE A 272 5.69 -24.93 -14.81
CA ILE A 272 5.08 -25.37 -16.08
C ILE A 272 3.74 -26.06 -15.82
N ASP A 273 3.66 -26.98 -14.86
CA ASP A 273 2.42 -27.66 -14.48
C ASP A 273 1.33 -26.66 -14.05
N LEU A 274 1.71 -25.66 -13.27
CA LEU A 274 0.81 -24.57 -12.88
C LEU A 274 0.30 -23.77 -14.09
N ALA A 275 1.18 -23.48 -15.05
CA ALA A 275 0.80 -22.80 -16.29
C ALA A 275 -0.17 -23.64 -17.13
N VAL A 276 0.07 -24.94 -17.26
CA VAL A 276 -0.83 -25.88 -17.94
C VAL A 276 -2.22 -25.88 -17.27
N CYS A 277 -2.27 -25.91 -15.94
CA CYS A 277 -3.52 -25.80 -15.20
C CYS A 277 -4.25 -24.45 -15.43
N LYS A 278 -3.49 -23.33 -15.45
CA LYS A 278 -4.06 -22.01 -15.75
C LYS A 278 -4.66 -21.95 -17.15
N VAL A 279 -3.93 -22.42 -18.16
CA VAL A 279 -4.39 -22.48 -19.56
C VAL A 279 -5.61 -23.39 -19.70
N ALA A 280 -5.61 -24.56 -19.07
CA ALA A 280 -6.73 -25.50 -19.11
C ALA A 280 -7.98 -24.99 -18.40
N SER A 281 -7.82 -24.15 -17.37
CA SER A 281 -8.94 -23.54 -16.62
C SER A 281 -9.42 -22.20 -17.17
N ALA A 282 -8.69 -21.63 -18.14
CA ALA A 282 -9.06 -20.37 -18.78
C ALA A 282 -10.41 -20.48 -19.51
N LYS A 283 -11.26 -19.47 -19.37
CA LYS A 283 -12.57 -19.43 -20.03
C LYS A 283 -12.47 -19.43 -21.55
N ASN A 284 -11.41 -18.86 -22.10
CA ASN A 284 -11.11 -18.78 -23.52
C ASN A 284 -9.78 -19.49 -23.79
N ARG A 285 -9.63 -20.00 -25.03
CA ARG A 285 -8.39 -20.61 -25.47
C ARG A 285 -7.27 -19.58 -25.50
N ILE A 286 -6.14 -19.90 -24.85
CA ILE A 286 -4.87 -19.16 -24.94
C ILE A 286 -4.00 -19.93 -25.92
N ASP A 287 -3.52 -19.27 -26.97
CA ASP A 287 -2.71 -19.93 -27.98
C ASP A 287 -1.25 -20.09 -27.55
N ASN A 288 -0.74 -19.07 -26.85
CA ASN A 288 0.65 -19.06 -26.37
C ASN A 288 0.73 -18.68 -24.90
N TYR A 289 1.44 -19.51 -24.12
CA TYR A 289 1.84 -19.17 -22.75
C TYR A 289 3.36 -19.14 -22.69
N VAL A 290 3.94 -17.97 -22.40
CA VAL A 290 5.38 -17.72 -22.56
C VAL A 290 6.00 -17.32 -21.22
N PHE A 291 6.98 -18.10 -20.77
CA PHE A 291 7.83 -17.71 -19.64
C PHE A 291 8.96 -16.79 -20.10
N ILE A 292 9.15 -15.69 -19.39
CA ILE A 292 10.30 -14.80 -19.57
C ILE A 292 11.12 -14.81 -18.27
N THR A 293 12.36 -15.24 -18.37
CA THR A 293 13.30 -15.33 -17.25
C THR A 293 14.70 -14.93 -17.68
N THR A 294 15.49 -14.38 -16.73
CA THR A 294 16.94 -14.17 -16.88
C THR A 294 17.75 -15.29 -16.25
N LYS A 295 17.09 -16.34 -15.76
CA LYS A 295 17.70 -17.51 -15.14
C LYS A 295 17.58 -18.72 -16.06
N THR A 296 18.18 -19.83 -15.65
CA THR A 296 18.07 -21.10 -16.37
C THR A 296 16.62 -21.61 -16.36
N ILE A 297 16.31 -22.45 -17.34
CA ILE A 297 15.09 -23.26 -17.42
C ILE A 297 15.54 -24.71 -17.26
N ASP A 298 15.03 -25.42 -16.25
CA ASP A 298 15.26 -26.82 -15.99
C ASP A 298 14.40 -27.74 -16.89
#